data_e620c55c5172f502818db791d0ff44c2
#
_entry.id   e620c55c5172f502818db791d0ff44c2
#
_cell.length_a   1.000
_cell.length_b   1.000
_cell.length_c   1.000
_cell.angle_alpha   90.00
_cell.angle_beta   90.00
_cell.angle_gamma   90.00
#
_symmetry.space_group_name_H-M   'P 1'
#
loop_
_entity.id
_entity.type
_entity.pdbx_description
1 polymer ?
#
loop_
_entity_poly.entity_id
_entity_poly.type
_entity_poly.pdbx_seq_one_letter_code
_entity_poly.pdbx_strand_id
1 'polypeptide(L)'
;MMASTTTERRHLRSARFGMAGLLLAGLVMSAPSFAADLGNGTRVYQTRCAGCHGVDGKAINPSAPSFSGTNKPMQPDMALLTRIKTGKKQCPPFFGLLTDKEILDVVAYIRVLP
;
A
#
# COMPACT_ATOMS: atom_id res chain seq x y z
N MET A 1 -79.78 19.22 34.97
CA MET A 1 -79.95 20.01 33.74
C MET A 1 -78.61 20.03 33.01
N MET A 2 -78.53 19.34 32.18
CA MET A 2 -77.99 18.98 30.86
C MET A 2 -76.90 19.94 30.41
N ALA A 3 -75.66 19.51 30.48
CA ALA A 3 -74.52 20.11 29.81
C ALA A 3 -74.04 19.13 28.79
N SER A 4 -74.25 19.44 27.55
CA SER A 4 -73.76 18.70 26.41
C SER A 4 -72.26 18.94 26.24
N THR A 5 -71.46 17.92 26.43
CA THR A 5 -70.03 17.98 26.15
C THR A 5 -69.80 17.49 24.72
N THR A 6 -69.57 18.42 23.86
CA THR A 6 -69.20 18.13 22.47
C THR A 6 -67.74 17.69 22.48
N THR A 7 -67.53 16.41 22.31
CA THR A 7 -66.22 15.83 22.16
C THR A 7 -65.69 16.14 20.77
N GLU A 8 -64.88 17.16 20.69
CA GLU A 8 -64.13 17.51 19.47
C GLU A 8 -63.07 16.45 19.22
N ARG A 9 -63.35 15.54 18.31
CA ARG A 9 -62.40 14.60 17.78
C ARG A 9 -61.42 15.33 16.89
N ARG A 10 -60.34 15.84 17.47
CA ARG A 10 -59.21 16.28 16.69
C ARG A 10 -58.59 15.06 16.03
N HIS A 11 -58.82 14.95 14.75
CA HIS A 11 -58.11 14.03 13.87
C HIS A 11 -56.65 14.36 13.90
N LEU A 12 -55.91 13.60 14.71
CA LEU A 12 -54.47 13.51 14.59
C LEU A 12 -54.16 12.92 13.23
N ARG A 13 -53.96 13.80 12.26
CA ARG A 13 -53.35 13.42 10.98
C ARG A 13 -51.95 12.98 11.30
N SER A 14 -51.78 11.65 11.43
CA SER A 14 -50.50 11.03 11.41
C SER A 14 -49.77 11.40 10.13
N ALA A 15 -48.94 12.41 10.23
CA ALA A 15 -47.96 12.70 9.19
C ALA A 15 -47.04 11.48 9.11
N ARG A 16 -47.33 10.60 8.18
CA ARG A 16 -46.41 9.55 7.74
C ARG A 16 -45.26 10.27 7.04
N PHE A 17 -44.31 10.72 7.83
CA PHE A 17 -42.99 11.04 7.29
C PHE A 17 -42.44 9.74 6.73
N GLY A 18 -42.60 9.57 5.42
CA GLY A 18 -41.89 8.59 4.67
C GLY A 18 -40.41 8.85 4.83
N MET A 19 -39.81 8.05 5.67
CA MET A 19 -38.37 7.99 5.80
C MET A 19 -37.83 7.33 4.51
N ALA A 20 -37.74 8.17 3.47
CA ALA A 20 -37.01 7.80 2.27
C ALA A 20 -35.55 7.60 2.71
N GLY A 21 -35.23 6.36 3.07
CA GLY A 21 -33.88 5.97 3.36
C GLY A 21 -33.02 6.21 2.13
N LEU A 22 -32.26 7.28 2.18
CA LEU A 22 -31.21 7.58 1.21
C LEU A 22 -30.13 6.53 1.42
N LEU A 23 -30.27 5.39 0.75
CA LEU A 23 -29.20 4.41 0.59
C LEU A 23 -28.10 5.10 -0.24
N LEU A 24 -27.24 5.85 0.43
CA LEU A 24 -25.92 6.18 -0.12
C LEU A 24 -25.18 4.85 -0.24
N ALA A 25 -25.32 4.21 -1.38
CA ALA A 25 -24.42 3.15 -1.81
C ALA A 25 -23.04 3.80 -1.96
N GLY A 26 -22.25 3.79 -0.88
CA GLY A 26 -20.85 4.18 -0.93
C GLY A 26 -20.14 3.29 -1.91
N LEU A 27 -19.87 3.78 -3.10
CA LEU A 27 -19.02 3.13 -4.08
C LEU A 27 -17.61 3.14 -3.47
N VAL A 28 -17.28 2.08 -2.73
CA VAL A 28 -15.92 1.86 -2.24
C VAL A 28 -15.08 1.59 -3.48
N MET A 29 -14.44 2.62 -4.01
CA MET A 29 -13.43 2.47 -5.03
C MET A 29 -12.25 1.75 -4.38
N SER A 30 -12.22 0.43 -4.51
CA SER A 30 -11.05 -0.38 -4.17
C SER A 30 -9.94 0.03 -5.13
N ALA A 31 -9.03 0.89 -4.68
CA ALA A 31 -7.80 1.14 -5.40
C ALA A 31 -7.05 -0.20 -5.53
N PRO A 32 -6.49 -0.53 -6.71
CA PRO A 32 -5.68 -1.72 -6.86
C PRO A 32 -4.50 -1.64 -5.90
N SER A 33 -4.55 -2.43 -4.85
CA SER A 33 -3.41 -2.59 -3.93
C SER A 33 -2.41 -3.49 -4.66
N PHE A 34 -1.35 -2.91 -5.18
CA PHE A 34 -0.23 -3.68 -5.70
C PHE A 34 0.53 -4.28 -4.51
N ALA A 35 0.13 -5.47 -4.11
CA ALA A 35 0.92 -6.24 -3.15
C ALA A 35 2.27 -6.57 -3.78
N ALA A 36 3.35 -6.36 -3.00
CA ALA A 36 4.69 -6.72 -3.44
C ALA A 36 4.81 -8.25 -3.55
N ASP A 37 5.42 -8.72 -4.62
CA ASP A 37 5.72 -10.12 -4.85
C ASP A 37 7.12 -10.44 -4.32
N LEU A 38 7.19 -11.00 -3.11
CA LEU A 38 8.46 -11.39 -2.49
C LEU A 38 9.20 -12.47 -3.27
N GLY A 39 8.49 -13.39 -3.93
CA GLY A 39 9.10 -14.41 -4.77
C GLY A 39 9.80 -13.80 -5.98
N ASN A 40 9.14 -12.89 -6.67
CA ASN A 40 9.76 -12.14 -7.76
C ASN A 40 10.89 -11.24 -7.25
N GLY A 41 10.70 -10.56 -6.11
CA GLY A 41 11.74 -9.75 -5.46
C GLY A 41 12.99 -10.56 -5.13
N THR A 42 12.82 -11.77 -4.57
CA THR A 42 13.92 -12.70 -4.31
C THR A 42 14.67 -13.05 -5.58
N ARG A 43 13.94 -13.44 -6.62
CA ARG A 43 14.55 -13.84 -7.90
C ARG A 43 15.35 -12.69 -8.52
N VAL A 44 14.80 -11.50 -8.56
CA VAL A 44 15.49 -10.33 -9.13
C VAL A 44 16.68 -9.93 -8.27
N TYR A 45 16.55 -9.95 -6.95
CA TYR A 45 17.65 -9.65 -6.02
C TYR A 45 18.81 -10.61 -6.22
N GLN A 46 18.55 -11.92 -6.24
CA GLN A 46 19.59 -12.94 -6.39
C GLN A 46 20.34 -12.81 -7.73
N THR A 47 19.65 -12.43 -8.80
CA THR A 47 20.24 -12.33 -10.13
C THR A 47 20.91 -10.99 -10.42
N ARG A 48 20.48 -9.90 -9.77
CA ARG A 48 20.93 -8.55 -10.12
C ARG A 48 21.62 -7.78 -8.99
N CYS A 49 21.41 -8.16 -7.74
CA CYS A 49 21.85 -7.37 -6.58
C CYS A 49 22.84 -8.14 -5.69
N ALA A 50 22.64 -9.46 -5.54
CA ALA A 50 23.40 -10.28 -4.61
C ALA A 50 24.91 -10.32 -4.90
N GLY A 51 25.34 -10.12 -6.13
CA GLY A 51 26.75 -10.07 -6.50
C GLY A 51 27.55 -8.98 -5.77
N CYS A 52 26.89 -7.89 -5.37
CA CYS A 52 27.52 -6.83 -4.58
C CYS A 52 27.00 -6.79 -3.14
N HIS A 53 25.69 -7.01 -2.96
CA HIS A 53 25.03 -6.85 -1.67
C HIS A 53 24.98 -8.15 -0.84
N GLY A 54 25.46 -9.28 -1.40
CA GLY A 54 25.40 -10.58 -0.75
C GLY A 54 24.03 -11.25 -0.86
N VAL A 55 24.01 -12.57 -0.87
CA VAL A 55 22.76 -13.36 -0.99
C VAL A 55 21.86 -13.22 0.24
N ASP A 56 22.44 -12.94 1.38
CA ASP A 56 21.79 -12.70 2.68
C ASP A 56 21.74 -11.22 3.09
N GLY A 57 22.09 -10.32 2.16
CA GLY A 57 22.15 -8.88 2.42
C GLY A 57 23.43 -8.41 3.11
N LYS A 58 24.40 -9.29 3.39
CA LYS A 58 25.74 -8.89 3.84
C LYS A 58 26.60 -8.54 2.64
N ALA A 59 26.90 -7.26 2.50
CA ALA A 59 27.62 -6.77 1.34
C ALA A 59 28.96 -7.50 1.15
N ILE A 60 29.20 -7.98 -0.06
CA ILE A 60 30.47 -8.55 -0.51
C ILE A 60 31.38 -7.44 -1.02
N ASN A 61 30.82 -6.48 -1.75
CA ASN A 61 31.52 -5.30 -2.22
C ASN A 61 31.62 -4.27 -1.08
N PRO A 62 32.84 -3.82 -0.68
CA PRO A 62 33.00 -2.84 0.39
C PRO A 62 32.31 -1.49 0.15
N SER A 63 32.03 -1.15 -1.12
CA SER A 63 31.33 0.09 -1.48
C SER A 63 29.81 -0.06 -1.49
N ALA A 64 29.28 -1.27 -1.35
CA ALA A 64 27.87 -1.54 -1.31
C ALA A 64 27.35 -1.53 0.14
N PRO A 65 26.18 -0.96 0.42
CA PRO A 65 25.58 -1.08 1.74
C PRO A 65 25.10 -2.50 1.99
N SER A 66 25.22 -2.95 3.24
CA SER A 66 24.56 -4.16 3.72
C SER A 66 23.09 -3.88 4.01
N PHE A 67 22.25 -4.90 3.85
CA PHE A 67 20.81 -4.86 4.11
C PHE A 67 20.39 -5.86 5.19
N SER A 68 21.33 -6.56 5.82
CA SER A 68 21.06 -7.56 6.86
C SER A 68 20.94 -6.95 8.25
N GLY A 69 20.23 -7.62 9.13
CA GLY A 69 20.06 -7.20 10.52
C GLY A 69 19.43 -5.80 10.63
N THR A 70 20.09 -4.90 11.35
CA THR A 70 19.63 -3.52 11.58
C THR A 70 19.97 -2.56 10.42
N ASN A 71 20.67 -3.02 9.39
CA ASN A 71 21.14 -2.18 8.28
C ASN A 71 20.10 -2.06 7.14
N LYS A 72 18.84 -2.36 7.40
CA LYS A 72 17.78 -2.27 6.41
C LYS A 72 17.55 -0.82 5.98
N PRO A 73 17.28 -0.59 4.68
CA PRO A 73 17.04 0.76 4.21
C PRO A 73 15.74 1.30 4.81
N MET A 74 15.81 2.47 5.44
CA MET A 74 14.68 3.13 6.10
C MET A 74 13.98 4.15 5.19
N GLN A 75 14.54 4.42 4.02
CA GLN A 75 13.94 5.36 3.07
C GLN A 75 12.59 4.84 2.55
N PRO A 76 11.66 5.75 2.20
CA PRO A 76 10.40 5.37 1.56
C PRO A 76 10.63 4.56 0.27
N ASP A 77 9.70 3.67 -0.05
CA ASP A 77 9.81 2.76 -1.21
C ASP A 77 10.04 3.50 -2.52
N MET A 78 9.35 4.63 -2.73
CA MET A 78 9.52 5.46 -3.93
C MET A 78 10.91 6.10 -4.04
N ALA A 79 11.53 6.42 -2.91
CA ALA A 79 12.91 6.93 -2.90
C ALA A 79 13.90 5.83 -3.25
N LEU A 80 13.67 4.61 -2.76
CA LEU A 80 14.48 3.44 -3.10
C LEU A 80 14.27 3.04 -4.57
N LEU A 81 13.04 3.05 -5.06
CA LEU A 81 12.72 2.83 -6.47
C LEU A 81 13.51 3.79 -7.36
N THR A 82 13.41 5.09 -7.09
CA THR A 82 14.14 6.12 -7.85
C THR A 82 15.65 5.87 -7.80
N ARG A 83 16.19 5.58 -6.62
CA ARG A 83 17.63 5.32 -6.44
C ARG A 83 18.12 4.10 -7.22
N ILE A 84 17.39 3.00 -7.20
CA ILE A 84 17.72 1.78 -7.94
C ILE A 84 17.61 2.03 -9.44
N LYS A 85 16.54 2.69 -9.85
CA LYS A 85 16.26 3.02 -11.24
C LYS A 85 17.34 3.92 -11.87
N THR A 86 17.79 4.93 -11.14
CA THR A 86 18.80 5.89 -11.63
C THR A 86 20.24 5.47 -11.36
N GLY A 87 20.45 4.51 -10.45
CA GLY A 87 21.77 4.12 -9.99
C GLY A 87 22.42 5.17 -9.08
N LYS A 88 23.46 4.78 -8.37
CA LYS A 88 24.31 5.70 -7.61
C LYS A 88 25.67 5.09 -7.30
N LYS A 89 26.73 5.83 -7.52
CA LYS A 89 28.10 5.36 -7.35
C LYS A 89 28.34 4.09 -8.20
N GLN A 90 28.70 2.96 -7.55
CA GLN A 90 28.94 1.68 -8.23
C GLN A 90 27.67 0.87 -8.49
N CYS A 91 26.51 1.28 -7.94
CA CYS A 91 25.23 0.65 -8.27
C CYS A 91 24.79 1.12 -9.65
N PRO A 92 24.72 0.24 -10.66
CA PRO A 92 24.33 0.62 -12.00
C PRO A 92 22.87 1.08 -12.06
N PRO A 93 22.48 1.89 -13.03
CA PRO A 93 21.07 2.23 -13.25
C PRO A 93 20.33 1.00 -13.82
N PHE A 94 19.13 0.78 -13.30
CA PHE A 94 18.23 -0.28 -13.78
C PHE A 94 17.08 0.26 -14.63
N PHE A 95 17.12 1.55 -14.99
CA PHE A 95 16.16 2.13 -15.92
C PHE A 95 16.13 1.36 -17.25
N GLY A 96 14.94 0.93 -17.66
CA GLY A 96 14.76 0.13 -18.89
C GLY A 96 15.18 -1.35 -18.76
N LEU A 97 15.83 -1.76 -17.66
CA LEU A 97 16.21 -3.16 -17.40
C LEU A 97 15.24 -3.86 -16.45
N LEU A 98 14.67 -3.13 -15.50
CA LEU A 98 13.66 -3.58 -14.57
C LEU A 98 12.46 -2.64 -14.63
N THR A 99 11.27 -3.20 -14.51
CA THR A 99 10.05 -2.44 -14.33
C THR A 99 9.99 -1.86 -12.92
N ASP A 100 9.19 -0.82 -12.74
CA ASP A 100 8.97 -0.22 -11.41
C ASP A 100 8.41 -1.25 -10.41
N LYS A 101 7.56 -2.17 -10.89
CA LYS A 101 7.04 -3.26 -10.07
C LYS A 101 8.16 -4.20 -9.61
N GLU A 102 9.02 -4.64 -10.49
CA GLU A 102 10.14 -5.53 -10.13
C GLU A 102 11.07 -4.85 -9.13
N ILE A 103 11.33 -3.56 -9.28
CA ILE A 103 12.13 -2.80 -8.30
C ILE A 103 11.42 -2.72 -6.95
N LEU A 104 10.10 -2.47 -6.93
CA LEU A 104 9.33 -2.46 -5.67
C LEU A 104 9.26 -3.85 -5.02
N ASP A 105 9.18 -4.91 -5.80
CA ASP A 105 9.27 -6.29 -5.29
C ASP A 105 10.64 -6.54 -4.63
N VAL A 106 11.74 -6.05 -5.23
CA VAL A 106 13.08 -6.09 -4.63
C VAL A 106 13.15 -5.26 -3.35
N VAL A 107 12.57 -4.05 -3.35
CA VAL A 107 12.53 -3.20 -2.15
C VAL A 107 11.82 -3.90 -1.00
N ALA A 108 10.70 -4.55 -1.27
CA ALA A 108 9.98 -5.34 -0.26
C ALA A 108 10.85 -6.52 0.24
N TYR A 109 11.54 -7.22 -0.66
CA TYR A 109 12.40 -8.34 -0.30
C TYR A 109 13.58 -7.92 0.59
N ILE A 110 14.30 -6.85 0.27
CA ILE A 110 15.43 -6.40 1.11
C ILE A 110 15.00 -5.97 2.51
N ARG A 111 13.75 -5.60 2.74
CA ARG A 111 13.22 -5.28 4.07
C ARG A 111 13.00 -6.52 4.94
N VAL A 112 12.86 -7.69 4.35
CA VAL A 112 12.63 -8.96 5.05
C VAL A 112 13.88 -9.87 5.07
N LEU A 113 14.98 -9.44 4.48
CA LEU A 113 16.25 -10.15 4.58
C LEU A 113 16.64 -10.38 6.06
N PRO A 114 17.28 -11.49 6.43
CA PRO A 114 17.66 -11.82 7.80
C PRO A 114 18.63 -10.83 8.45
#